data_ec8b59ac022203117f9c1ab29977352d
#
_entry.id   ec8b59ac022203117f9c1ab29977352d
#
_cell.length_a   1.000
_cell.length_b   1.000
_cell.length_c   1.000
_cell.angle_alpha   90.00
_cell.angle_beta   90.00
_cell.angle_gamma   90.00
#
_symmetry.space_group_name_H-M   'P 1'
#
loop_
_entity.id
_entity.type
_entity.pdbx_description
1 polymer ?
#
loop_
_entity_poly.entity_id
_entity_poly.type
_entity_poly.pdbx_seq_one_letter_code
_entity_poly.pdbx_strand_id
1 'polypeptide(L)'
;TAIATRTRFGGHGGSEALPDQKIERDPWLKRMFKGYAFSIDYRDRRGHAYMLQDQEETERLSKPQSGSCLHCHASIMPVYRELGGGDAMKGFAETYKLTYQELSAKLHESGHAHPVSCVDCHDPDTMKLRVTRPGFINGIQALAVSDAPVPHLPSMQQWREGSRSQPYDPNTDATRTEMRSYV
;
A
#
# COMPACT_ATOMS: atom_id res chain seq x y z
N THR A 1 16.93 -9.60 -0.84
CA THR A 1 15.93 -10.62 -1.18
C THR A 1 15.33 -11.15 0.11
N ALA A 2 14.01 -10.99 0.29
CA ALA A 2 13.34 -11.53 1.45
C ALA A 2 13.43 -13.06 1.45
N ILE A 3 13.83 -13.63 2.56
CA ILE A 3 13.91 -15.08 2.72
C ILE A 3 12.50 -15.56 3.07
N ALA A 4 11.88 -16.29 2.16
CA ALA A 4 10.61 -16.94 2.40
C ALA A 4 10.82 -18.11 3.40
N THR A 5 9.87 -18.29 4.28
CA THR A 5 9.83 -19.41 5.21
C THR A 5 8.57 -20.22 5.00
N ARG A 6 8.63 -21.52 5.25
CA ARG A 6 7.49 -22.44 5.16
C ARG A 6 6.69 -22.50 6.47
N THR A 7 6.70 -21.46 7.24
CA THR A 7 5.92 -21.41 8.48
C THR A 7 4.57 -20.79 8.25
N ARG A 8 3.55 -21.24 8.96
CA ARG A 8 2.19 -20.68 8.91
C ARG A 8 2.15 -19.17 9.18
N PHE A 9 3.03 -18.70 10.03
CA PHE A 9 3.07 -17.30 10.44
C PHE A 9 4.02 -16.43 9.62
N GLY A 10 4.73 -17.05 8.67
CA GLY A 10 5.78 -16.39 7.92
C GLY A 10 7.03 -16.13 8.77
N GLY A 11 7.99 -15.49 8.16
CA GLY A 11 9.21 -15.00 8.77
C GLY A 11 9.55 -13.64 8.18
N HIS A 12 10.82 -13.26 8.21
CA HIS A 12 11.26 -12.07 7.48
C HIS A 12 11.00 -12.27 5.97
N GLY A 13 10.06 -11.50 5.44
CA GLY A 13 9.65 -11.55 4.05
C GLY A 13 8.47 -12.47 3.74
N GLY A 14 8.02 -13.30 4.67
CA GLY A 14 6.78 -14.05 4.54
C GLY A 14 6.96 -15.56 4.49
N SER A 15 5.88 -16.27 4.18
CA SER A 15 5.78 -17.72 4.10
C SER A 15 5.51 -18.18 2.67
N GLU A 16 6.26 -19.20 2.19
CA GLU A 16 6.03 -19.86 0.91
C GLU A 16 4.73 -20.67 0.92
N ALA A 17 4.31 -21.18 2.08
CA ALA A 17 3.09 -21.94 2.22
C ALA A 17 1.85 -21.07 1.99
N LEU A 18 0.99 -21.46 1.06
CA LEU A 18 -0.31 -20.81 0.83
C LEU A 18 -1.19 -21.05 2.07
N PRO A 19 -1.74 -20.00 2.69
CA PRO A 19 -2.64 -20.16 3.84
C PRO A 19 -3.96 -20.79 3.44
N ASP A 20 -4.54 -21.55 4.37
CA ASP A 20 -5.88 -22.10 4.20
C ASP A 20 -6.93 -20.99 4.03
N GLN A 21 -8.00 -21.34 3.31
CA GLN A 21 -9.16 -20.47 3.18
C GLN A 21 -9.86 -20.32 4.54
N LYS A 22 -9.98 -19.09 5.02
CA LYS A 22 -10.73 -18.79 6.25
C LYS A 22 -12.21 -19.12 6.11
N ILE A 23 -12.77 -18.89 4.92
CA ILE A 23 -14.19 -19.19 4.62
C ILE A 23 -14.50 -20.67 4.58
N GLU A 24 -13.51 -21.55 4.41
CA GLU A 24 -13.68 -23.01 4.53
C GLU A 24 -13.55 -23.45 5.99
N ARG A 25 -12.60 -22.88 6.70
CA ARG A 25 -12.39 -23.14 8.13
C ARG A 25 -13.56 -22.63 8.98
N ASP A 26 -14.12 -21.48 8.62
CA ASP A 26 -15.28 -20.87 9.26
C ASP A 26 -16.32 -20.46 8.22
N PRO A 27 -17.30 -21.33 7.90
CA PRO A 27 -18.31 -21.06 6.89
C PRO A 27 -19.22 -19.87 7.16
N TRP A 28 -19.32 -19.40 8.42
CA TRP A 28 -20.07 -18.20 8.77
C TRP A 28 -19.47 -16.94 8.15
N LEU A 29 -18.17 -16.92 7.94
CA LEU A 29 -17.50 -15.79 7.26
C LEU A 29 -18.05 -15.60 5.84
N LYS A 30 -18.33 -16.68 5.12
CA LYS A 30 -18.95 -16.63 3.80
C LYS A 30 -20.33 -15.97 3.82
N ARG A 31 -21.09 -16.21 4.87
CA ARG A 31 -22.41 -15.59 5.08
C ARG A 31 -22.28 -14.13 5.51
N MET A 32 -21.38 -13.84 6.44
CA MET A 32 -21.11 -12.47 6.93
C MET A 32 -20.64 -11.54 5.81
N PHE A 33 -19.80 -12.06 4.92
CA PHE A 33 -19.25 -11.30 3.80
C PHE A 33 -20.04 -11.45 2.50
N LYS A 34 -21.28 -11.98 2.56
CA LYS A 34 -22.13 -12.14 1.37
C LYS A 34 -22.29 -10.79 0.65
N GLY A 35 -21.94 -10.77 -0.65
CA GLY A 35 -21.95 -9.55 -1.47
C GLY A 35 -20.60 -8.80 -1.50
N TYR A 36 -19.66 -9.16 -0.63
CA TYR A 36 -18.28 -8.63 -0.64
C TYR A 36 -17.32 -9.65 -1.24
N ALA A 37 -16.21 -9.18 -1.78
CA ALA A 37 -15.18 -10.04 -2.38
C ALA A 37 -14.59 -11.08 -1.39
N PHE A 38 -14.57 -10.79 -0.10
CA PHE A 38 -14.12 -11.71 0.96
C PHE A 38 -14.98 -12.97 1.11
N SER A 39 -16.18 -13.00 0.55
CA SER A 39 -16.98 -14.24 0.51
C SER A 39 -16.51 -15.21 -0.57
N ILE A 40 -15.64 -14.78 -1.46
CA ILE A 40 -15.11 -15.59 -2.57
C ILE A 40 -13.75 -16.17 -2.17
N ASP A 41 -12.84 -15.31 -1.66
CA ASP A 41 -11.50 -15.70 -1.28
C ASP A 41 -11.05 -14.87 -0.06
N TYR A 42 -10.76 -15.54 1.05
CA TYR A 42 -10.30 -14.90 2.28
C TYR A 42 -9.26 -15.77 2.99
N ARG A 43 -8.00 -15.47 2.74
CA ARG A 43 -6.85 -16.17 3.33
C ARG A 43 -6.10 -15.28 4.31
N ASP A 44 -5.26 -15.88 5.15
CA ASP A 44 -4.25 -15.14 5.90
C ASP A 44 -3.15 -14.64 4.96
N ARG A 45 -2.55 -13.51 5.32
CA ARG A 45 -1.41 -12.93 4.58
C ARG A 45 -0.17 -13.81 4.72
N ARG A 46 0.64 -13.87 3.68
CA ARG A 46 1.93 -14.57 3.69
C ARG A 46 3.13 -13.66 4.00
N GLY A 47 2.96 -12.35 4.01
CA GLY A 47 4.02 -11.35 4.20
C GLY A 47 4.38 -10.61 2.91
N HIS A 48 5.28 -9.62 3.02
CA HIS A 48 5.58 -8.67 1.93
C HIS A 48 6.09 -9.33 0.66
N ALA A 49 6.90 -10.39 0.78
CA ALA A 49 7.47 -11.08 -0.38
C ALA A 49 6.42 -11.71 -1.33
N TYR A 50 5.23 -11.98 -0.82
CA TYR A 50 4.17 -12.66 -1.56
C TYR A 50 2.95 -11.77 -1.81
N MET A 51 2.95 -10.51 -1.36
CA MET A 51 1.71 -9.73 -1.39
C MET A 51 1.27 -9.36 -2.81
N LEU A 52 2.18 -9.23 -3.78
CA LEU A 52 1.81 -9.06 -5.18
C LEU A 52 1.26 -10.37 -5.75
N GLN A 53 1.95 -11.48 -5.55
CA GLN A 53 1.50 -12.79 -6.00
C GLN A 53 0.14 -13.15 -5.42
N ASP A 54 -0.07 -12.97 -4.11
CA ASP A 54 -1.37 -13.22 -3.47
C ASP A 54 -2.48 -12.32 -4.00
N GLN A 55 -2.13 -11.10 -4.42
CA GLN A 55 -3.07 -10.17 -5.04
C GLN A 55 -3.40 -10.57 -6.48
N GLU A 56 -2.48 -11.15 -7.22
CA GLU A 56 -2.69 -11.61 -8.60
C GLU A 56 -3.43 -12.95 -8.65
N GLU A 57 -3.16 -13.85 -7.73
CA GLU A 57 -3.75 -15.19 -7.67
C GLU A 57 -5.10 -15.26 -6.94
N THR A 58 -5.57 -14.16 -6.33
CA THR A 58 -6.83 -14.20 -5.60
C THR A 58 -8.03 -14.37 -6.52
N GLU A 59 -8.96 -15.26 -6.16
CA GLU A 59 -10.23 -15.46 -6.88
C GLU A 59 -11.13 -14.19 -6.86
N ARG A 60 -10.83 -13.22 -6.01
CA ARG A 60 -11.55 -11.92 -5.96
C ARG A 60 -11.45 -11.14 -7.26
N LEU A 61 -10.39 -11.36 -8.05
CA LEU A 61 -10.19 -10.76 -9.37
C LEU A 61 -11.02 -11.40 -10.48
N SER A 62 -11.78 -12.45 -10.21
CA SER A 62 -12.77 -13.03 -11.14
C SER A 62 -13.85 -12.03 -11.58
N LYS A 63 -13.98 -10.91 -10.86
CA LYS A 63 -14.83 -9.78 -11.20
C LYS A 63 -14.00 -8.55 -11.50
N PRO A 64 -14.46 -7.63 -12.38
CA PRO A 64 -13.74 -6.39 -12.65
C PRO A 64 -13.45 -5.62 -11.37
N GLN A 65 -12.20 -5.23 -11.20
CA GLN A 65 -11.70 -4.45 -10.06
C GLN A 65 -10.94 -3.23 -10.57
N SER A 66 -10.85 -2.20 -9.75
CA SER A 66 -9.96 -1.07 -10.02
C SER A 66 -8.50 -1.45 -9.74
N GLY A 67 -7.55 -0.78 -10.39
CA GLY A 67 -6.12 -0.97 -10.14
C GLY A 67 -5.66 -0.55 -8.74
N SER A 68 -6.55 0.02 -7.91
CA SER A 68 -6.19 0.58 -6.61
C SER A 68 -5.56 -0.41 -5.62
N CYS A 69 -5.81 -1.70 -5.74
CA CYS A 69 -5.15 -2.74 -4.93
C CYS A 69 -3.62 -2.69 -5.07
N LEU A 70 -3.13 -2.42 -6.28
CA LEU A 70 -1.70 -2.40 -6.58
C LEU A 70 -0.95 -1.22 -5.96
N HIS A 71 -1.66 -0.16 -5.53
CA HIS A 71 -1.05 0.95 -4.78
C HIS A 71 -0.40 0.49 -3.47
N CYS A 72 -0.95 -0.57 -2.85
CA CYS A 72 -0.45 -1.13 -1.60
C CYS A 72 0.21 -2.50 -1.77
N HIS A 73 -0.13 -3.27 -2.80
CA HIS A 73 0.36 -4.63 -2.99
C HIS A 73 1.58 -4.74 -3.90
N ALA A 74 1.96 -3.67 -4.59
CA ALA A 74 3.12 -3.62 -5.47
C ALA A 74 4.08 -2.48 -5.13
N SER A 75 5.34 -2.60 -5.55
CA SER A 75 6.30 -1.50 -5.59
C SER A 75 5.98 -0.59 -6.80
N ILE A 76 4.92 0.19 -6.68
CA ILE A 76 4.25 0.88 -7.80
C ILE A 76 4.91 2.19 -8.26
N MET A 77 5.85 2.75 -7.48
CA MET A 77 6.44 4.06 -7.77
C MET A 77 7.10 4.19 -9.14
N PRO A 78 7.81 3.17 -9.69
CA PRO A 78 8.34 3.24 -11.04
C PRO A 78 7.24 3.43 -12.09
N VAL A 79 6.12 2.69 -11.96
CA VAL A 79 4.97 2.80 -12.88
C VAL A 79 4.31 4.18 -12.80
N TYR A 80 4.20 4.77 -11.59
CA TYR A 80 3.72 6.15 -11.49
C TYR A 80 4.60 7.13 -12.26
N ARG A 81 5.93 7.01 -12.15
CA ARG A 81 6.85 7.90 -12.88
C ARG A 81 6.74 7.69 -14.38
N GLU A 82 6.61 6.46 -14.84
CA GLU A 82 6.44 6.14 -16.26
C GLU A 82 5.15 6.76 -16.81
N LEU A 83 4.00 6.49 -16.17
CA LEU A 83 2.70 7.03 -16.58
C LEU A 83 2.61 8.55 -16.47
N GLY A 84 3.35 9.14 -15.55
CA GLY A 84 3.36 10.59 -15.31
C GLY A 84 4.44 11.35 -16.07
N GLY A 85 5.25 10.67 -16.91
CA GLY A 85 6.37 11.33 -17.58
C GLY A 85 7.43 11.87 -16.60
N GLY A 86 7.69 11.13 -15.53
CA GLY A 86 8.60 11.49 -14.43
C GLY A 86 7.90 12.01 -13.17
N ASP A 87 6.66 12.51 -13.29
CA ASP A 87 5.87 13.04 -12.19
C ASP A 87 5.01 11.93 -11.56
N ALA A 88 5.37 11.52 -10.33
CA ALA A 88 4.68 10.45 -9.63
C ALA A 88 3.23 10.79 -9.25
N MET A 89 2.91 12.07 -8.99
CA MET A 89 1.55 12.50 -8.67
C MET A 89 0.65 12.42 -9.90
N LYS A 90 1.14 12.90 -11.04
CA LYS A 90 0.44 12.78 -12.32
C LYS A 90 0.22 11.31 -12.69
N GLY A 91 1.26 10.47 -12.55
CA GLY A 91 1.14 9.04 -12.79
C GLY A 91 0.17 8.34 -11.86
N PHE A 92 0.15 8.69 -10.59
CA PHE A 92 -0.85 8.22 -9.64
C PHE A 92 -2.27 8.55 -10.12
N ALA A 93 -2.52 9.78 -10.60
CA ALA A 93 -3.82 10.16 -11.16
C ALA A 93 -4.19 9.35 -12.42
N GLU A 94 -3.21 9.03 -13.27
CA GLU A 94 -3.45 8.19 -14.46
C GLU A 94 -3.85 6.75 -14.10
N THR A 95 -3.35 6.19 -13.00
CA THR A 95 -3.69 4.82 -12.58
C THR A 95 -5.17 4.64 -12.23
N TYR A 96 -5.88 5.69 -11.83
CA TYR A 96 -7.32 5.63 -11.59
C TYR A 96 -8.17 5.41 -12.85
N LYS A 97 -7.60 5.64 -14.01
CA LYS A 97 -8.26 5.42 -15.29
C LYS A 97 -8.15 3.96 -15.75
N LEU A 98 -7.33 3.17 -15.07
CA LEU A 98 -7.00 1.80 -15.43
C LEU A 98 -7.77 0.80 -14.57
N THR A 99 -8.18 -0.29 -15.20
CA THR A 99 -8.62 -1.49 -14.50
C THR A 99 -7.44 -2.18 -13.82
N TYR A 100 -7.74 -3.12 -12.92
CA TYR A 100 -6.70 -3.94 -12.30
C TYR A 100 -5.82 -4.64 -13.34
N GLN A 101 -6.44 -5.26 -14.35
CA GLN A 101 -5.76 -6.01 -15.39
C GLN A 101 -4.82 -5.12 -16.22
N GLU A 102 -5.27 -3.94 -16.60
CA GLU A 102 -4.45 -2.97 -17.35
C GLU A 102 -3.25 -2.49 -16.52
N LEU A 103 -3.45 -2.19 -15.24
CA LEU A 103 -2.36 -1.73 -14.37
C LEU A 103 -1.38 -2.86 -14.04
N SER A 104 -1.87 -4.09 -13.81
CA SER A 104 -1.02 -5.27 -13.62
C SER A 104 -0.20 -5.57 -14.88
N ALA A 105 -0.81 -5.51 -16.07
CA ALA A 105 -0.09 -5.67 -17.33
C ALA A 105 1.06 -4.66 -17.45
N LYS A 106 0.82 -3.38 -17.14
CA LYS A 106 1.87 -2.36 -17.16
C LYS A 106 3.00 -2.63 -16.18
N LEU A 107 2.70 -3.14 -14.99
CA LEU A 107 3.72 -3.57 -14.03
C LEU A 107 4.64 -4.65 -14.60
N HIS A 108 4.05 -5.65 -15.27
CA HIS A 108 4.82 -6.76 -15.86
C HIS A 108 5.60 -6.31 -17.11
N GLU A 109 4.98 -5.56 -18.00
CA GLU A 109 5.60 -5.04 -19.23
C GLU A 109 6.80 -4.13 -18.94
N SER A 110 6.70 -3.29 -17.93
CA SER A 110 7.78 -2.38 -17.50
C SER A 110 8.93 -3.08 -16.76
N GLY A 111 8.79 -4.38 -16.45
CA GLY A 111 9.77 -5.11 -15.62
C GLY A 111 9.73 -4.73 -14.13
N HIS A 112 8.70 -4.01 -13.69
CA HIS A 112 8.53 -3.55 -12.31
C HIS A 112 7.51 -4.35 -11.50
N ALA A 113 7.13 -5.55 -11.95
CA ALA A 113 6.26 -6.46 -11.21
C ALA A 113 6.95 -7.00 -9.94
N HIS A 114 6.98 -6.16 -8.94
CA HIS A 114 7.62 -6.39 -7.65
C HIS A 114 6.61 -6.23 -6.51
N PRO A 115 6.62 -7.12 -5.50
CA PRO A 115 5.89 -6.86 -4.27
C PRO A 115 6.44 -5.62 -3.56
N VAL A 116 5.71 -5.10 -2.59
CA VAL A 116 6.21 -4.02 -1.73
C VAL A 116 7.56 -4.43 -1.12
N SER A 117 8.54 -3.56 -1.21
CA SER A 117 9.91 -3.77 -0.77
C SER A 117 10.34 -2.75 0.29
N CYS A 118 11.52 -2.94 0.88
CA CYS A 118 12.02 -2.06 1.93
C CYS A 118 12.05 -0.59 1.51
N VAL A 119 12.46 -0.30 0.26
CA VAL A 119 12.57 1.06 -0.28
C VAL A 119 11.24 1.78 -0.47
N ASP A 120 10.13 1.06 -0.44
CA ASP A 120 8.79 1.64 -0.51
C ASP A 120 8.42 2.41 0.76
N CYS A 121 8.98 1.99 1.91
CA CYS A 121 8.72 2.57 3.22
C CYS A 121 9.98 3.08 3.92
N HIS A 122 11.17 2.72 3.43
CA HIS A 122 12.43 3.15 4.01
C HIS A 122 13.27 3.94 3.00
N ASP A 123 13.90 4.98 3.48
CA ASP A 123 14.93 5.69 2.73
C ASP A 123 16.14 4.76 2.52
N PRO A 124 16.64 4.59 1.28
CA PRO A 124 17.67 3.60 0.98
C PRO A 124 19.02 3.90 1.65
N ASP A 125 19.32 5.15 1.93
CA ASP A 125 20.61 5.56 2.48
C ASP A 125 20.62 5.54 4.01
N THR A 126 19.51 5.96 4.62
CA THR A 126 19.41 6.16 6.07
C THR A 126 18.56 5.13 6.79
N MET A 127 17.78 4.33 6.06
CA MET A 127 16.77 3.40 6.58
C MET A 127 15.67 4.07 7.43
N LYS A 128 15.57 5.38 7.42
CA LYS A 128 14.47 6.11 8.04
C LYS A 128 13.15 5.79 7.33
N LEU A 129 12.07 5.73 8.08
CA LEU A 129 10.73 5.61 7.49
C LEU A 129 10.42 6.82 6.62
N ARG A 130 9.76 6.56 5.50
CA ARG A 130 9.27 7.60 4.58
C ARG A 130 7.94 7.20 3.95
N VAL A 131 7.14 8.18 3.63
CA VAL A 131 5.94 8.03 2.81
C VAL A 131 6.31 8.29 1.36
N THR A 132 6.12 7.31 0.48
CA THR A 132 6.47 7.43 -0.94
C THR A 132 5.26 7.60 -1.84
N ARG A 133 4.08 7.07 -1.45
CA ARG A 133 2.88 7.09 -2.28
C ARG A 133 2.24 8.48 -2.31
N PRO A 134 2.07 9.08 -3.49
CA PRO A 134 1.46 10.42 -3.61
C PRO A 134 0.08 10.53 -2.96
N GLY A 135 -0.74 9.50 -3.06
CA GLY A 135 -2.06 9.47 -2.44
C GLY A 135 -2.04 9.59 -0.91
N PHE A 136 -1.06 8.96 -0.25
CA PHE A 136 -0.88 9.11 1.20
C PHE A 136 -0.37 10.50 1.56
N ILE A 137 0.58 11.04 0.81
CA ILE A 137 1.08 12.41 1.01
C ILE A 137 -0.08 13.40 0.90
N ASN A 138 -0.90 13.29 -0.14
CA ASN A 138 -2.09 14.14 -0.31
C ASN A 138 -3.08 13.99 0.85
N GLY A 139 -3.36 12.78 1.29
CA GLY A 139 -4.25 12.53 2.42
C GLY A 139 -3.73 13.16 3.72
N ILE A 140 -2.44 13.03 4.00
CA ILE A 140 -1.79 13.63 5.16
C ILE A 140 -1.82 15.16 5.08
N GLN A 141 -1.55 15.73 3.91
CA GLN A 141 -1.63 17.18 3.68
C GLN A 141 -3.05 17.71 3.82
N ALA A 142 -4.03 16.98 3.30
CA ALA A 142 -5.45 17.32 3.48
C ALA A 142 -5.85 17.29 4.97
N LEU A 143 -5.37 16.28 5.72
CA LEU A 143 -5.57 16.24 7.16
C LEU A 143 -4.89 17.43 7.85
N ALA A 144 -3.67 17.79 7.45
CA ALA A 144 -2.92 18.88 8.05
C ALA A 144 -3.66 20.24 7.94
N VAL A 145 -4.32 20.50 6.82
CA VAL A 145 -5.08 21.75 6.62
C VAL A 145 -6.53 21.70 7.12
N SER A 146 -7.03 20.53 7.52
CA SER A 146 -8.39 20.36 8.05
C SER A 146 -8.50 20.82 9.50
N ASP A 147 -9.73 20.98 9.98
CA ASP A 147 -10.04 21.28 11.38
C ASP A 147 -10.17 20.02 12.26
N ALA A 148 -9.90 18.84 11.70
CA ALA A 148 -10.00 17.59 12.45
C ALA A 148 -9.00 17.57 13.61
N PRO A 149 -9.40 17.13 14.81
CA PRO A 149 -8.48 17.05 15.95
C PRO A 149 -7.43 15.96 15.71
N VAL A 150 -6.17 16.29 15.95
CA VAL A 150 -5.04 15.39 15.75
C VAL A 150 -4.15 15.30 17.00
N PRO A 151 -4.71 14.93 18.18
CA PRO A 151 -3.97 14.95 19.45
C PRO A 151 -2.78 13.99 19.47
N HIS A 152 -2.72 13.01 18.60
CA HIS A 152 -1.65 12.03 18.44
C HIS A 152 -0.57 12.43 17.42
N LEU A 153 -0.72 13.62 16.77
CA LEU A 153 0.20 14.15 15.77
C LEU A 153 0.75 15.52 16.20
N PRO A 154 1.65 15.57 17.21
CA PRO A 154 2.16 16.83 17.75
C PRO A 154 2.91 17.68 16.71
N SER A 155 3.63 17.07 15.76
CA SER A 155 4.30 17.84 14.71
C SER A 155 3.30 18.54 13.78
N MET A 156 2.18 17.88 13.47
CA MET A 156 1.12 18.48 12.67
C MET A 156 0.40 19.61 13.43
N GLN A 157 0.20 19.46 14.74
CA GLN A 157 -0.33 20.54 15.58
C GLN A 157 0.61 21.74 15.56
N GLN A 158 1.90 21.53 15.77
CA GLN A 158 2.91 22.58 15.73
C GLN A 158 2.96 23.27 14.35
N TRP A 159 2.85 22.50 13.27
CA TRP A 159 2.76 23.07 11.91
C TRP A 159 1.52 23.94 11.74
N ARG A 160 0.36 23.53 12.29
CA ARG A 160 -0.88 24.32 12.25
C ARG A 160 -0.77 25.64 13.02
N GLU A 161 -0.03 25.66 14.10
CA GLU A 161 0.21 26.84 14.94
C GLU A 161 1.26 27.78 14.34
N GLY A 162 2.11 27.25 13.45
CA GLY A 162 3.17 27.99 12.79
C GLY A 162 2.72 28.83 11.58
N SER A 163 3.71 29.29 10.81
CA SER A 163 3.48 30.17 9.66
C SER A 163 2.78 29.50 8.47
N ARG A 164 2.78 28.17 8.42
CA ARG A 164 2.26 27.36 7.29
C ARG A 164 2.81 27.79 5.94
N SER A 165 4.04 28.27 5.90
CA SER A 165 4.69 28.82 4.70
C SER A 165 4.94 27.77 3.60
N GLN A 166 4.99 26.51 4.00
CA GLN A 166 5.10 25.35 3.11
C GLN A 166 4.05 24.31 3.49
N PRO A 167 3.58 23.48 2.54
CA PRO A 167 2.73 22.34 2.85
C PRO A 167 3.41 21.42 3.88
N TYR A 168 2.60 20.83 4.77
CA TYR A 168 3.11 19.82 5.69
C TYR A 168 3.69 18.62 4.89
N ASP A 169 4.95 18.28 5.15
CA ASP A 169 5.59 17.11 4.56
C ASP A 169 5.89 16.07 5.65
N PRO A 170 5.21 14.91 5.64
CA PRO A 170 5.44 13.88 6.65
C PRO A 170 6.89 13.40 6.70
N ASN A 171 7.63 13.48 5.61
CA ASN A 171 9.01 12.99 5.53
C ASN A 171 10.02 13.91 6.22
N THR A 172 9.70 15.20 6.36
CA THR A 172 10.56 16.20 7.01
C THR A 172 10.03 16.68 8.35
N ASP A 173 8.71 16.81 8.48
CA ASP A 173 8.08 17.45 9.60
C ASP A 173 7.66 16.46 10.71
N ALA A 174 7.30 15.22 10.33
CA ALA A 174 6.81 14.23 11.27
C ALA A 174 7.90 13.68 12.19
N THR A 175 7.55 13.47 13.44
CA THR A 175 8.41 12.73 14.37
C THR A 175 8.50 11.25 13.96
N ARG A 176 9.53 10.55 14.45
CA ARG A 176 9.70 9.12 14.23
C ARG A 176 8.47 8.30 14.69
N THR A 177 7.81 8.73 15.74
CA THR A 177 6.62 8.05 16.26
C THR A 177 5.43 8.23 15.32
N GLU A 178 5.21 9.45 14.84
CA GLU A 178 4.13 9.77 13.90
C GLU A 178 4.32 9.06 12.55
N MET A 179 5.55 8.95 12.07
CA MET A 179 5.84 8.20 10.84
C MET A 179 5.35 6.75 10.88
N ARG A 180 5.30 6.12 12.06
CA ARG A 180 4.72 4.77 12.21
C ARG A 180 3.20 4.73 12.00
N SER A 181 2.55 5.87 12.09
CA SER A 181 1.10 6.00 11.82
C SER A 181 0.82 6.32 10.36
N TYR A 182 1.81 6.82 9.61
CA TYR A 182 1.69 7.21 8.21
C TYR A 182 2.09 6.09 7.23
N VAL A 183 2.87 5.09 7.69
CA VAL A 183 3.47 4.03 6.86
C VAL A 183 2.83 2.67 7.12
#